data_d3ff0d2d725ada58c71e52458437662b
#
_entry.id   d3ff0d2d725ada58c71e52458437662b
#
_cell.length_a   1.000
_cell.length_b   1.000
_cell.length_c   1.000
_cell.angle_alpha   90.00
_cell.angle_beta   90.00
_cell.angle_gamma   90.00
#
_symmetry.space_group_name_H-M   'P 1'
#
loop_
_entity.id
_entity.type
_entity.pdbx_description
1 polymer ?
#
loop_
_entity_poly.entity_id
_entity_poly.type
_entity_poly.pdbx_seq_one_letter_code
_entity_poly.pdbx_strand_id
1 'polypeptide(L)'
;MNKIDQKEYKLRRQKLFKHMDENSLLIVSGATEKVRNNDVNYEFRQDSNFWYLTGLEEPDAIMIMLKKDSTKYILFLQQKKIEEEVWNGYKIGTEKAKKYFLADESFENNKLDKLSELILSCEKIYYNLGSSKKIDEMIFEGIENLRKTKSRTGIPNPLIMDPTILIDSMRLIKSKNEISMIKTAIDITSNGFTEAIKCTAYGKYEFEIQEMLEKEFRLSGAKRNGYPSIVASGKNSCILHYISNNEKLKKDSLLLIDAGSEWDYYSADVTRTWPVNGKFSSEEKDIYQIVLEANINAIEECKIGNSINDPHKKALNTMIEGLRHLNILSESVEEIIEK
;
A
#
# COMPACT_ATOMS: atom_id res chain seq x y z
N MET A 1 -1.74 18.19 -12.18
CA MET A 1 -2.08 17.02 -11.37
C MET A 1 -1.51 17.21 -9.98
N ASN A 2 -2.35 17.12 -8.94
CA ASN A 2 -1.89 17.32 -7.56
C ASN A 2 -0.99 16.16 -7.15
N LYS A 3 0.25 16.50 -6.75
CA LYS A 3 1.20 15.58 -6.10
C LYS A 3 1.51 16.12 -4.71
N ILE A 4 1.92 15.24 -3.81
CA ILE A 4 2.37 15.65 -2.47
C ILE A 4 3.66 16.46 -2.60
N ASP A 5 3.69 17.65 -1.98
CA ASP A 5 4.88 18.53 -1.94
C ASP A 5 5.97 17.92 -1.03
N GLN A 6 7.24 18.11 -1.39
CA GLN A 6 8.39 17.67 -0.57
C GLN A 6 8.39 18.25 0.85
N LYS A 7 7.71 19.37 1.06
CA LYS A 7 7.51 19.94 2.41
C LYS A 7 6.75 19.00 3.33
N GLU A 8 5.75 18.25 2.81
CA GLU A 8 4.99 17.30 3.60
C GLU A 8 5.84 16.09 4.01
N TYR A 9 6.64 15.54 3.08
CA TYR A 9 7.57 14.47 3.43
C TYR A 9 8.58 14.93 4.51
N LYS A 10 9.06 16.16 4.42
CA LYS A 10 9.90 16.75 5.47
C LYS A 10 9.17 16.83 6.81
N LEU A 11 7.92 17.28 6.83
CA LEU A 11 7.10 17.34 8.06
C LEU A 11 6.88 15.95 8.66
N ARG A 12 6.65 14.93 7.83
CA ARG A 12 6.53 13.53 8.28
C ARG A 12 7.82 13.05 8.94
N ARG A 13 8.98 13.31 8.34
CA ARG A 13 10.27 12.98 8.93
C ARG A 13 10.52 13.75 10.24
N GLN A 14 10.19 15.04 10.31
CA GLN A 14 10.29 15.83 11.53
C GLN A 14 9.39 15.28 12.66
N LYS A 15 8.17 14.84 12.32
CA LYS A 15 7.29 14.19 13.28
C LYS A 15 7.89 12.86 13.76
N LEU A 16 8.44 12.07 12.85
CA LEU A 16 9.06 10.79 13.17
C LEU A 16 10.29 10.98 14.09
N PHE A 17 11.16 11.96 13.84
CA PHE A 17 12.27 12.29 14.72
C PHE A 17 11.84 12.59 16.16
N LYS A 18 10.66 13.20 16.37
CA LYS A 18 10.16 13.46 17.73
C LYS A 18 9.81 12.17 18.48
N HIS A 19 9.41 11.13 17.77
CA HIS A 19 9.03 9.84 18.36
C HIS A 19 10.19 8.85 18.46
N MET A 20 11.28 9.07 17.75
CA MET A 20 12.50 8.26 17.87
C MET A 20 13.19 8.55 19.20
N ASP A 21 13.79 7.52 19.78
CA ASP A 21 14.67 7.68 20.95
C ASP A 21 15.95 8.45 20.62
N GLU A 22 16.56 9.04 21.64
CA GLU A 22 17.92 9.58 21.49
C GLU A 22 18.92 8.46 21.20
N ASN A 23 20.02 8.79 20.57
CA ASN A 23 21.09 7.88 20.17
C ASN A 23 20.59 6.68 19.34
N SER A 24 19.69 6.97 18.40
CA SER A 24 19.01 5.96 17.57
C SER A 24 19.18 6.20 16.07
N LEU A 25 19.04 5.11 15.32
CA LEU A 25 19.07 5.05 13.86
C LEU A 25 17.79 4.38 13.36
N LEU A 26 17.13 4.98 12.38
CA LEU A 26 16.07 4.32 11.62
C LEU A 26 16.57 4.02 10.22
N ILE A 27 16.39 2.79 9.76
CA ILE A 27 16.71 2.33 8.41
C ILE A 27 15.43 1.90 7.72
N VAL A 28 15.13 2.49 6.57
CA VAL A 28 14.04 2.03 5.69
C VAL A 28 14.61 1.73 4.31
N SER A 29 14.49 0.49 3.91
CA SER A 29 14.89 0.05 2.57
C SER A 29 13.80 0.36 1.56
N GLY A 30 14.16 0.94 0.42
CA GLY A 30 13.30 1.00 -0.74
C GLY A 30 13.13 -0.38 -1.39
N ALA A 31 12.14 -0.49 -2.25
CA ALA A 31 11.92 -1.68 -3.05
C ALA A 31 13.05 -1.89 -4.06
N THR A 32 13.30 -3.15 -4.42
CA THR A 32 14.21 -3.55 -5.48
C THR A 32 13.44 -3.86 -6.75
N GLU A 33 14.05 -3.68 -7.91
CA GLU A 33 13.49 -4.20 -9.16
C GLU A 33 13.46 -5.73 -9.13
N LYS A 34 12.37 -6.31 -9.66
CA LYS A 34 12.21 -7.76 -9.75
C LYS A 34 12.19 -8.21 -11.19
N VAL A 35 13.08 -9.13 -11.53
CA VAL A 35 13.12 -9.73 -12.87
C VAL A 35 11.86 -10.57 -13.08
N ARG A 36 11.16 -10.31 -14.18
CA ARG A 36 10.04 -11.11 -14.67
C ARG A 36 10.54 -12.26 -15.54
N ASN A 37 11.41 -11.94 -16.52
CA ASN A 37 11.97 -12.90 -17.44
C ASN A 37 13.21 -12.30 -18.13
N ASN A 38 14.37 -12.97 -18.04
CA ASN A 38 15.64 -12.53 -18.62
C ASN A 38 16.00 -11.09 -18.26
N ASP A 39 15.94 -10.17 -19.23
CA ASP A 39 16.22 -8.75 -19.11
C ASP A 39 14.98 -7.88 -18.93
N VAL A 40 13.79 -8.50 -18.78
CA VAL A 40 12.52 -7.81 -18.57
C VAL A 40 12.15 -7.83 -17.09
N ASN A 41 11.97 -6.65 -16.50
CA ASN A 41 11.53 -6.49 -15.13
C ASN A 41 10.00 -6.37 -15.03
N TYR A 42 9.44 -6.69 -13.85
CA TYR A 42 8.09 -6.27 -13.49
C TYR A 42 8.03 -4.74 -13.37
N GLU A 43 6.84 -4.16 -13.52
CA GLU A 43 6.65 -2.73 -13.25
C GLU A 43 7.11 -2.41 -11.81
N PHE A 44 7.99 -1.41 -11.71
CA PHE A 44 8.52 -1.00 -10.41
C PHE A 44 7.48 -0.22 -9.61
N ARG A 45 7.31 -0.60 -8.37
CA ARG A 45 6.58 0.16 -7.36
C ARG A 45 7.40 0.24 -6.09
N GLN A 46 7.62 1.45 -5.61
CA GLN A 46 8.37 1.68 -4.39
C GLN A 46 7.66 1.13 -3.15
N ASP A 47 8.43 0.79 -2.11
CA ASP A 47 7.89 0.45 -0.79
C ASP A 47 7.06 1.62 -0.23
N SER A 48 5.92 1.30 0.35
CA SER A 48 4.96 2.31 0.79
C SER A 48 5.48 3.16 1.97
N ASN A 49 6.23 2.60 2.90
CA ASN A 49 6.80 3.33 4.03
C ASN A 49 7.97 4.20 3.58
N PHE A 50 8.83 3.65 2.70
CA PHE A 50 9.90 4.42 2.09
C PHE A 50 9.36 5.63 1.34
N TRP A 51 8.36 5.40 0.45
CA TRP A 51 7.74 6.49 -0.30
C TRP A 51 7.02 7.49 0.62
N TYR A 52 6.30 7.03 1.65
CA TYR A 52 5.61 7.88 2.62
C TYR A 52 6.54 8.87 3.33
N LEU A 53 7.80 8.48 3.54
CA LEU A 53 8.80 9.30 4.23
C LEU A 53 9.69 10.12 3.28
N THR A 54 9.80 9.73 2.00
CA THR A 54 10.75 10.36 1.07
C THR A 54 10.10 10.99 -0.16
N GLY A 55 9.03 10.41 -0.67
CA GLY A 55 8.47 10.75 -1.98
C GLY A 55 9.36 10.33 -3.15
N LEU A 56 10.35 9.47 -2.91
CA LEU A 56 11.36 9.05 -3.88
C LEU A 56 10.97 7.72 -4.53
N GLU A 57 10.90 7.68 -5.84
CA GLU A 57 10.59 6.50 -6.64
C GLU A 57 11.84 6.03 -7.40
N GLU A 58 12.86 5.57 -6.66
CA GLU A 58 14.10 5.00 -7.21
C GLU A 58 14.37 3.64 -6.55
N PRO A 59 14.65 2.57 -7.36
CA PRO A 59 14.95 1.24 -6.83
C PRO A 59 16.22 1.23 -5.97
N ASP A 60 16.31 0.25 -5.06
CA ASP A 60 17.48 -0.01 -4.21
C ASP A 60 17.96 1.18 -3.37
N ALA A 61 17.11 2.19 -3.22
CA ALA A 61 17.42 3.32 -2.36
C ALA A 61 17.27 2.94 -0.87
N ILE A 62 18.10 3.53 -0.01
CA ILE A 62 18.00 3.33 1.43
C ILE A 62 17.87 4.70 2.09
N MET A 63 16.89 4.82 2.98
CA MET A 63 16.69 5.99 3.80
C MET A 63 17.21 5.73 5.22
N ILE A 64 17.96 6.68 5.73
CA ILE A 64 18.44 6.68 7.10
C ILE A 64 17.94 7.94 7.80
N MET A 65 17.43 7.78 9.01
CA MET A 65 17.19 8.87 9.94
C MET A 65 18.05 8.63 11.18
N LEU A 66 18.98 9.51 11.44
CA LEU A 66 19.88 9.45 12.58
C LEU A 66 19.47 10.50 13.60
N LYS A 67 19.30 10.09 14.86
CA LYS A 67 19.03 10.99 15.99
C LYS A 67 20.10 10.80 17.07
N LYS A 68 20.99 11.75 17.14
CA LYS A 68 22.06 11.88 18.16
C LYS A 68 22.11 13.35 18.64
N ASP A 69 23.29 13.93 18.76
CA ASP A 69 23.47 15.35 19.08
C ASP A 69 22.74 16.29 18.10
N SER A 70 22.51 15.79 16.90
CA SER A 70 21.68 16.41 15.85
C SER A 70 20.89 15.36 15.11
N THR A 71 19.83 15.81 14.41
CA THR A 71 19.03 14.93 13.53
C THR A 71 19.54 15.03 12.11
N LYS A 72 19.72 13.89 11.43
CA LYS A 72 20.11 13.82 10.01
C LYS A 72 19.21 12.89 9.23
N TYR A 73 18.79 13.35 8.05
CA TYR A 73 18.13 12.56 7.03
C TYR A 73 19.11 12.28 5.89
N ILE A 74 19.42 11.00 5.66
CA ILE A 74 20.46 10.55 4.74
C ILE A 74 19.84 9.61 3.71
N LEU A 75 20.22 9.74 2.44
CA LEU A 75 19.81 8.87 1.36
C LEU A 75 21.01 8.16 0.73
N PHE A 76 20.88 6.84 0.56
CA PHE A 76 21.75 6.05 -0.29
C PHE A 76 20.97 5.72 -1.58
N LEU A 77 21.57 6.00 -2.74
CA LEU A 77 20.95 5.92 -4.06
C LEU A 77 21.77 5.05 -4.99
N GLN A 78 21.17 4.59 -6.06
CA GLN A 78 21.89 3.89 -7.10
C GLN A 78 23.00 4.78 -7.68
N GLN A 79 24.12 4.15 -8.05
CA GLN A 79 25.21 4.85 -8.70
C GLN A 79 24.74 5.39 -10.06
N LYS A 80 25.11 6.65 -10.33
CA LYS A 80 24.80 7.28 -11.60
C LYS A 80 25.87 6.93 -12.62
N LYS A 81 25.54 6.10 -13.62
CA LYS A 81 26.41 5.73 -14.74
C LYS A 81 25.74 6.11 -16.06
N ILE A 82 26.41 6.88 -16.88
CA ILE A 82 25.86 7.39 -18.15
C ILE A 82 25.45 6.25 -19.07
N GLU A 83 26.22 5.16 -19.12
CA GLU A 83 25.93 3.98 -19.94
C GLU A 83 24.62 3.29 -19.50
N GLU A 84 24.35 3.21 -18.20
CA GLU A 84 23.12 2.64 -17.68
C GLU A 84 21.91 3.57 -17.87
N GLU A 85 22.13 4.90 -17.85
CA GLU A 85 21.07 5.89 -18.08
C GLU A 85 20.54 5.87 -19.53
N VAL A 86 21.36 5.46 -20.50
CA VAL A 86 20.94 5.28 -21.90
C VAL A 86 19.90 4.16 -22.04
N TRP A 87 20.00 3.12 -21.21
CA TRP A 87 19.10 1.96 -21.26
C TRP A 87 17.89 2.11 -20.31
N ASN A 88 18.11 2.60 -19.09
CA ASN A 88 17.14 2.53 -18.01
C ASN A 88 16.55 3.91 -17.64
N GLY A 89 16.94 4.98 -18.34
CA GLY A 89 16.52 6.33 -18.02
C GLY A 89 17.35 7.00 -16.92
N TYR A 90 17.07 8.27 -16.66
CA TYR A 90 17.85 9.11 -15.75
C TYR A 90 17.67 8.71 -14.29
N LYS A 91 18.79 8.56 -13.58
CA LYS A 91 18.82 8.40 -12.13
C LYS A 91 18.90 9.76 -11.42
N ILE A 92 18.39 9.83 -10.21
CA ILE A 92 18.32 11.07 -9.44
C ILE A 92 19.71 11.56 -9.07
N GLY A 93 20.55 10.69 -8.54
CA GLY A 93 21.90 11.01 -8.09
C GLY A 93 21.95 11.87 -6.82
N THR A 94 23.10 11.90 -6.19
CA THR A 94 23.28 12.46 -4.84
C THR A 94 22.98 13.96 -4.73
N GLU A 95 23.34 14.76 -5.73
CA GLU A 95 23.10 16.20 -5.70
C GLU A 95 21.61 16.56 -5.81
N LYS A 96 20.88 15.86 -6.67
CA LYS A 96 19.42 16.05 -6.78
C LYS A 96 18.70 15.55 -5.53
N ALA A 97 19.18 14.50 -4.87
CA ALA A 97 18.65 14.01 -3.62
C ALA A 97 18.66 15.09 -2.53
N LYS A 98 19.77 15.78 -2.37
CA LYS A 98 19.88 16.90 -1.42
C LYS A 98 18.97 18.08 -1.81
N LYS A 99 18.98 18.45 -3.09
CA LYS A 99 18.25 19.63 -3.57
C LYS A 99 16.74 19.44 -3.58
N TYR A 100 16.24 18.30 -4.10
CA TYR A 100 14.82 18.09 -4.35
C TYR A 100 14.14 17.21 -3.29
N PHE A 101 14.86 16.28 -2.66
CA PHE A 101 14.32 15.42 -1.61
C PHE A 101 14.75 15.86 -0.20
N LEU A 102 15.47 16.97 -0.11
CA LEU A 102 15.85 17.64 1.14
C LEU A 102 16.65 16.72 2.08
N ALA A 103 17.51 15.85 1.49
CA ALA A 103 18.44 15.05 2.26
C ALA A 103 19.58 15.93 2.80
N ASP A 104 19.91 15.78 4.08
CA ASP A 104 21.05 16.46 4.70
C ASP A 104 22.35 15.92 4.12
N GLU A 105 22.41 14.60 3.94
CA GLU A 105 23.52 13.89 3.27
C GLU A 105 22.99 12.90 2.25
N SER A 106 23.78 12.62 1.23
CA SER A 106 23.43 11.59 0.23
C SER A 106 24.68 10.91 -0.29
N PHE A 107 24.60 9.59 -0.43
CA PHE A 107 25.68 8.72 -0.89
C PHE A 107 25.19 7.80 -2.00
N GLU A 108 26.13 7.31 -2.80
CA GLU A 108 25.87 6.19 -3.68
C GLU A 108 25.82 4.88 -2.88
N ASN A 109 24.99 3.94 -3.28
CA ASN A 109 24.78 2.66 -2.59
C ASN A 109 25.97 1.68 -2.69
N ASN A 110 27.07 2.05 -3.34
CA ASN A 110 28.36 1.37 -3.25
C ASN A 110 29.19 1.82 -2.02
N LYS A 111 28.77 2.87 -1.30
CA LYS A 111 29.43 3.40 -0.10
C LYS A 111 28.72 2.94 1.19
N LEU A 112 28.34 1.67 1.27
CA LEU A 112 27.64 1.12 2.43
C LEU A 112 28.53 0.95 3.68
N ASP A 113 29.84 1.08 3.54
CA ASP A 113 30.75 1.25 4.68
C ASP A 113 30.30 2.40 5.61
N LYS A 114 29.80 3.49 5.04
CA LYS A 114 29.19 4.58 5.81
C LYS A 114 27.97 4.15 6.63
N LEU A 115 27.13 3.28 6.09
CA LEU A 115 25.99 2.75 6.83
C LEU A 115 26.45 1.84 7.98
N SER A 116 27.47 1.02 7.78
CA SER A 116 28.06 0.20 8.85
C SER A 116 28.59 1.06 10.01
N GLU A 117 29.29 2.16 9.71
CA GLU A 117 29.75 3.11 10.72
C GLU A 117 28.58 3.70 11.53
N LEU A 118 27.47 4.05 10.87
CA LEU A 118 26.26 4.58 11.52
C LEU A 118 25.60 3.54 12.43
N ILE A 119 25.46 2.30 11.95
CA ILE A 119 24.89 1.18 12.70
C ILE A 119 25.66 0.97 14.00
N LEU A 120 26.99 0.94 13.94
CA LEU A 120 27.86 0.71 15.11
C LEU A 120 27.88 1.90 16.10
N SER A 121 27.40 3.06 15.68
CA SER A 121 27.46 4.27 16.47
C SER A 121 26.21 4.56 17.31
N CYS A 122 25.17 3.73 17.23
CA CYS A 122 23.88 3.97 17.88
C CYS A 122 23.55 2.88 18.90
N GLU A 123 22.77 3.23 19.92
CA GLU A 123 22.28 2.30 20.95
C GLU A 123 21.02 1.57 20.51
N LYS A 124 20.23 2.17 19.61
CA LYS A 124 18.96 1.62 19.11
C LYS A 124 18.91 1.72 17.58
N ILE A 125 18.42 0.65 16.97
CA ILE A 125 18.23 0.56 15.52
C ILE A 125 16.78 0.19 15.25
N TYR A 126 16.03 1.13 14.67
CA TYR A 126 14.72 0.86 14.14
C TYR A 126 14.88 0.28 12.73
N TYR A 127 14.64 -1.00 12.59
CA TYR A 127 14.78 -1.70 11.32
C TYR A 127 13.92 -2.95 11.26
N ASN A 128 13.23 -3.15 10.15
CA ASN A 128 12.43 -4.35 9.91
C ASN A 128 13.35 -5.47 9.40
N LEU A 129 13.78 -6.34 10.30
CA LEU A 129 14.63 -7.50 9.97
C LEU A 129 13.96 -8.37 8.91
N GLY A 130 14.72 -8.79 7.91
CA GLY A 130 14.24 -9.56 6.76
C GLY A 130 13.79 -8.70 5.57
N SER A 131 13.74 -7.37 5.70
CA SER A 131 13.36 -6.47 4.59
C SER A 131 14.45 -6.33 3.51
N SER A 132 15.70 -6.46 3.89
CA SER A 132 16.85 -6.44 2.97
C SER A 132 17.98 -7.33 3.46
N LYS A 133 18.23 -8.45 2.75
CA LYS A 133 19.31 -9.38 3.09
C LYS A 133 20.66 -8.68 3.30
N LYS A 134 20.97 -7.71 2.46
CA LYS A 134 22.23 -6.96 2.53
C LYS A 134 22.36 -6.16 3.83
N ILE A 135 21.29 -5.51 4.26
CA ILE A 135 21.27 -4.73 5.50
C ILE A 135 21.26 -5.65 6.71
N ASP A 136 20.51 -6.78 6.65
CA ASP A 136 20.53 -7.80 7.70
C ASP A 136 21.95 -8.28 7.97
N GLU A 137 22.68 -8.66 6.91
CA GLU A 137 24.09 -9.10 6.99
C GLU A 137 24.97 -8.03 7.62
N MET A 138 24.84 -6.76 7.21
CA MET A 138 25.61 -5.65 7.78
C MET A 138 25.32 -5.44 9.28
N ILE A 139 24.06 -5.55 9.70
CA ILE A 139 23.69 -5.43 11.12
C ILE A 139 24.28 -6.59 11.92
N PHE A 140 24.19 -7.83 11.43
CA PHE A 140 24.73 -8.99 12.11
C PHE A 140 26.25 -8.95 12.23
N GLU A 141 26.97 -8.62 11.16
CA GLU A 141 28.41 -8.43 11.17
C GLU A 141 28.83 -7.32 12.15
N GLY A 142 28.09 -6.21 12.15
CA GLY A 142 28.30 -5.10 13.08
C GLY A 142 28.17 -5.54 14.54
N ILE A 143 27.10 -6.27 14.89
CA ILE A 143 26.87 -6.82 16.22
C ILE A 143 27.96 -7.82 16.60
N GLU A 144 28.38 -8.68 15.68
CA GLU A 144 29.47 -9.63 15.94
C GLU A 144 30.79 -8.92 16.28
N ASN A 145 31.12 -7.88 15.52
CA ASN A 145 32.30 -7.07 15.76
C ASN A 145 32.27 -6.34 17.13
N LEU A 146 31.10 -5.81 17.50
CA LEU A 146 30.91 -5.19 18.82
C LEU A 146 31.09 -6.24 19.95
N ARG A 147 30.57 -7.45 19.79
CA ARG A 147 30.77 -8.54 20.76
C ARG A 147 32.23 -8.88 20.95
N LYS A 148 33.02 -8.96 19.87
CA LYS A 148 34.47 -9.25 19.91
C LYS A 148 35.26 -8.16 20.64
N THR A 149 34.78 -6.92 20.57
CA THR A 149 35.47 -5.76 21.16
C THR A 149 34.91 -5.28 22.49
N LYS A 150 33.75 -5.81 22.93
CA LYS A 150 33.00 -5.37 24.12
C LYS A 150 33.84 -5.30 25.40
N SER A 151 34.71 -6.27 25.63
CA SER A 151 35.58 -6.30 26.82
C SER A 151 36.58 -5.16 26.87
N ARG A 152 36.92 -4.56 25.73
CA ARG A 152 37.87 -3.45 25.61
C ARG A 152 37.16 -2.10 25.50
N THR A 153 36.02 -2.04 24.84
CA THR A 153 35.31 -0.77 24.54
C THR A 153 34.20 -0.47 25.54
N GLY A 154 33.65 -1.49 26.19
CA GLY A 154 32.46 -1.35 27.04
C GLY A 154 31.16 -1.07 26.25
N ILE A 155 31.21 -0.95 24.92
CA ILE A 155 30.06 -0.59 24.10
C ILE A 155 29.09 -1.77 24.03
N PRO A 156 27.82 -1.62 24.44
CA PRO A 156 26.81 -2.66 24.33
C PRO A 156 26.38 -2.88 22.90
N ASN A 157 25.77 -4.04 22.60
CA ASN A 157 25.10 -4.23 21.33
C ASN A 157 23.87 -3.31 21.25
N PRO A 158 23.55 -2.77 20.07
CA PRO A 158 22.34 -2.00 19.87
C PRO A 158 21.08 -2.85 20.05
N LEU A 159 20.01 -2.23 20.50
CA LEU A 159 18.67 -2.83 20.50
C LEU A 159 18.05 -2.68 19.11
N ILE A 160 17.60 -3.79 18.54
CA ILE A 160 16.86 -3.77 17.27
C ILE A 160 15.37 -3.69 17.58
N MET A 161 14.68 -2.73 17.00
CA MET A 161 13.26 -2.43 17.22
C MET A 161 12.53 -2.35 15.89
N ASP A 162 11.28 -2.83 15.86
CA ASP A 162 10.43 -2.73 14.69
C ASP A 162 9.99 -1.26 14.47
N PRO A 163 10.29 -0.65 13.31
CA PRO A 163 9.91 0.71 12.99
C PRO A 163 8.41 0.89 12.73
N THR A 164 7.66 -0.19 12.48
CA THR A 164 6.24 -0.13 12.12
C THR A 164 5.41 0.52 13.22
N ILE A 165 5.75 0.30 14.49
CA ILE A 165 5.09 0.95 15.63
C ILE A 165 5.07 2.48 15.49
N LEU A 166 6.16 3.07 15.00
CA LEU A 166 6.28 4.52 14.81
C LEU A 166 5.57 4.97 13.52
N ILE A 167 5.82 4.26 12.42
CA ILE A 167 5.36 4.66 11.08
C ILE A 167 3.85 4.45 10.94
N ASP A 168 3.32 3.32 11.39
CA ASP A 168 1.90 2.97 11.25
C ASP A 168 1.01 3.93 12.03
N SER A 169 1.42 4.33 13.24
CA SER A 169 0.70 5.35 14.02
C SER A 169 0.58 6.68 13.28
N MET A 170 1.61 7.05 12.50
CA MET A 170 1.58 8.27 11.69
C MET A 170 0.68 8.12 10.46
N ARG A 171 0.65 6.93 9.84
CA ARG A 171 -0.16 6.63 8.65
C ARG A 171 -1.64 6.41 9.00
N LEU A 172 -1.97 6.09 10.24
CA LEU A 172 -3.35 5.90 10.71
C LEU A 172 -4.18 7.17 10.50
N ILE A 173 -3.64 8.34 10.86
CA ILE A 173 -4.34 9.63 10.70
C ILE A 173 -3.84 10.33 9.44
N LYS A 174 -4.70 10.42 8.43
CA LYS A 174 -4.37 10.99 7.12
C LYS A 174 -4.32 12.51 7.16
N SER A 175 -3.33 13.10 6.52
CA SER A 175 -3.26 14.55 6.28
C SER A 175 -4.30 14.99 5.24
N LYS A 176 -4.51 16.30 5.11
CA LYS A 176 -5.40 16.86 4.08
C LYS A 176 -4.93 16.50 2.66
N ASN A 177 -3.62 16.44 2.43
CA ASN A 177 -3.05 16.07 1.14
C ASN A 177 -3.29 14.58 0.85
N GLU A 178 -3.09 13.70 1.83
CA GLU A 178 -3.40 12.26 1.71
C GLU A 178 -4.88 12.04 1.39
N ILE A 179 -5.79 12.72 2.08
CA ILE A 179 -7.22 12.67 1.79
C ILE A 179 -7.52 13.14 0.35
N SER A 180 -6.84 14.18 -0.13
CA SER A 180 -6.98 14.64 -1.50
C SER A 180 -6.53 13.59 -2.52
N MET A 181 -5.43 12.86 -2.27
CA MET A 181 -4.96 11.77 -3.14
C MET A 181 -5.96 10.61 -3.15
N ILE A 182 -6.46 10.21 -1.97
CA ILE A 182 -7.49 9.16 -1.85
C ILE A 182 -8.75 9.55 -2.62
N LYS A 183 -9.23 10.79 -2.49
CA LYS A 183 -10.39 11.28 -3.24
C LYS A 183 -10.16 11.23 -4.74
N THR A 184 -8.98 11.64 -5.23
CA THR A 184 -8.65 11.53 -6.64
C THR A 184 -8.67 10.08 -7.12
N ALA A 185 -8.13 9.13 -6.35
CA ALA A 185 -8.22 7.70 -6.67
C ALA A 185 -9.67 7.20 -6.71
N ILE A 186 -10.51 7.65 -5.78
CA ILE A 186 -11.95 7.32 -5.75
C ILE A 186 -12.67 7.86 -6.98
N ASP A 187 -12.44 9.11 -7.36
CA ASP A 187 -13.07 9.73 -8.52
C ASP A 187 -12.69 9.02 -9.82
N ILE A 188 -11.41 8.71 -9.99
CA ILE A 188 -10.91 7.91 -11.13
C ILE A 188 -11.58 6.54 -11.17
N THR A 189 -11.64 5.87 -10.02
CA THR A 189 -12.27 4.54 -9.90
C THR A 189 -13.76 4.60 -10.24
N SER A 190 -14.48 5.60 -9.73
CA SER A 190 -15.92 5.81 -10.02
C SER A 190 -16.18 6.00 -11.52
N ASN A 191 -15.33 6.75 -12.22
CA ASN A 191 -15.43 6.92 -13.66
C ASN A 191 -15.23 5.58 -14.39
N GLY A 192 -14.23 4.78 -13.98
CA GLY A 192 -14.00 3.45 -14.53
C GLY A 192 -15.20 2.52 -14.34
N PHE A 193 -15.81 2.50 -13.14
CA PHE A 193 -17.03 1.73 -12.89
C PHE A 193 -18.19 2.20 -13.77
N THR A 194 -18.33 3.49 -13.99
CA THR A 194 -19.35 4.04 -14.90
C THR A 194 -19.18 3.50 -16.32
N GLU A 195 -17.96 3.45 -16.84
CA GLU A 195 -17.67 2.88 -18.16
C GLU A 195 -17.85 1.35 -18.18
N ALA A 196 -17.46 0.65 -17.13
CA ALA A 196 -17.70 -0.79 -16.98
C ALA A 196 -19.20 -1.15 -17.01
N ILE A 197 -20.04 -0.38 -16.31
CA ILE A 197 -21.50 -0.56 -16.32
C ILE A 197 -22.06 -0.34 -17.73
N LYS A 198 -21.66 0.74 -18.41
CA LYS A 198 -22.14 1.06 -19.78
C LYS A 198 -21.75 -0.01 -20.80
N CYS A 199 -20.58 -0.61 -20.64
CA CYS A 199 -20.10 -1.61 -21.59
C CYS A 199 -20.52 -3.03 -21.26
N THR A 200 -21.11 -3.30 -20.07
CA THR A 200 -21.59 -4.63 -19.68
C THR A 200 -22.68 -5.09 -20.62
N ALA A 201 -22.46 -6.25 -21.26
CA ALA A 201 -23.44 -6.86 -22.16
C ALA A 201 -23.29 -8.39 -22.19
N TYR A 202 -24.40 -9.10 -22.40
CA TYR A 202 -24.41 -10.53 -22.65
C TYR A 202 -23.43 -10.91 -23.78
N GLY A 203 -22.70 -11.96 -23.57
CA GLY A 203 -21.79 -12.52 -24.56
C GLY A 203 -20.38 -11.92 -24.57
N LYS A 204 -20.12 -10.82 -23.87
CA LYS A 204 -18.77 -10.32 -23.62
C LYS A 204 -18.04 -11.20 -22.62
N TYR A 205 -16.73 -11.11 -22.62
CA TYR A 205 -15.87 -11.75 -21.61
C TYR A 205 -15.60 -10.81 -20.43
N GLU A 206 -15.31 -11.37 -19.27
CA GLU A 206 -14.93 -10.63 -18.05
C GLU A 206 -13.73 -9.71 -18.30
N PHE A 207 -12.70 -10.17 -19.04
CA PHE A 207 -11.54 -9.35 -19.39
C PHE A 207 -11.87 -8.15 -20.30
N GLU A 208 -12.93 -8.21 -21.11
CA GLU A 208 -13.33 -7.05 -21.93
C GLU A 208 -13.90 -5.92 -21.05
N ILE A 209 -14.59 -6.29 -19.97
CA ILE A 209 -15.09 -5.33 -18.99
C ILE A 209 -13.94 -4.77 -18.15
N GLN A 210 -13.00 -5.65 -17.73
CA GLN A 210 -11.77 -5.25 -17.04
C GLN A 210 -11.01 -4.20 -17.86
N GLU A 211 -10.80 -4.45 -19.13
CA GLU A 211 -10.05 -3.54 -20.02
C GLU A 211 -10.72 -2.16 -20.12
N MET A 212 -12.03 -2.10 -20.20
CA MET A 212 -12.76 -0.83 -20.26
C MET A 212 -12.61 -0.03 -18.97
N LEU A 213 -12.68 -0.70 -17.83
CA LEU A 213 -12.50 -0.10 -16.51
C LEU A 213 -11.06 0.41 -16.32
N GLU A 214 -10.06 -0.42 -16.59
CA GLU A 214 -8.65 -0.08 -16.39
C GLU A 214 -8.14 0.96 -17.41
N LYS A 215 -8.68 0.95 -18.63
CA LYS A 215 -8.45 1.99 -19.62
C LYS A 215 -8.83 3.36 -19.09
N GLU A 216 -10.00 3.47 -18.43
CA GLU A 216 -10.43 4.75 -17.84
C GLU A 216 -9.48 5.18 -16.72
N PHE A 217 -8.97 4.26 -15.89
CA PHE A 217 -7.96 4.58 -14.90
C PHE A 217 -6.72 5.20 -15.54
N ARG A 218 -6.22 4.60 -16.61
CA ARG A 218 -5.03 5.10 -17.34
C ARG A 218 -5.28 6.43 -18.04
N LEU A 219 -6.42 6.60 -18.69
CA LEU A 219 -6.78 7.84 -19.35
C LEU A 219 -6.94 9.00 -18.36
N SER A 220 -7.43 8.71 -17.16
CA SER A 220 -7.53 9.66 -16.06
C SER A 220 -6.17 9.93 -15.38
N GLY A 221 -5.10 9.23 -15.78
CA GLY A 221 -3.72 9.46 -15.35
C GLY A 221 -3.27 8.63 -14.15
N ALA A 222 -4.05 7.65 -13.69
CA ALA A 222 -3.58 6.68 -12.71
C ALA A 222 -2.43 5.84 -13.30
N LYS A 223 -1.33 5.74 -12.58
CA LYS A 223 -0.13 5.04 -13.05
C LYS A 223 -0.32 3.53 -13.04
N ARG A 224 -1.10 3.01 -12.10
CA ARG A 224 -1.39 1.59 -11.92
C ARG A 224 -2.70 1.35 -11.18
N ASN A 225 -3.11 0.09 -11.13
CA ASN A 225 -4.20 -0.36 -10.26
C ASN A 225 -3.66 -0.50 -8.83
N GLY A 226 -4.53 -0.35 -7.82
CA GLY A 226 -4.18 -0.59 -6.43
C GLY A 226 -3.93 -2.06 -6.13
N TYR A 227 -4.64 -2.94 -6.86
CA TYR A 227 -4.55 -4.40 -6.81
C TYR A 227 -5.06 -4.98 -8.14
N PRO A 228 -4.82 -6.27 -8.42
CA PRO A 228 -5.38 -6.92 -9.60
C PRO A 228 -6.91 -6.85 -9.60
N SER A 229 -7.50 -6.29 -10.65
CA SER A 229 -8.95 -6.16 -10.75
C SER A 229 -9.65 -7.52 -10.78
N ILE A 230 -10.71 -7.64 -10.01
CA ILE A 230 -11.60 -8.80 -9.97
C ILE A 230 -12.83 -8.46 -10.80
N VAL A 231 -13.09 -9.23 -11.85
CA VAL A 231 -14.26 -9.10 -12.70
C VAL A 231 -14.90 -10.48 -12.80
N ALA A 232 -15.90 -10.73 -11.97
CA ALA A 232 -16.40 -12.06 -11.69
C ALA A 232 -17.89 -12.17 -12.01
N SER A 233 -18.25 -13.07 -12.94
CA SER A 233 -19.64 -13.32 -13.33
C SER A 233 -20.19 -14.63 -12.77
N GLY A 234 -21.46 -14.63 -12.38
CA GLY A 234 -22.17 -15.80 -11.87
C GLY A 234 -21.43 -16.46 -10.70
N LYS A 235 -21.12 -17.76 -10.78
CA LYS A 235 -20.44 -18.50 -9.69
C LYS A 235 -19.05 -18.00 -9.35
N ASN A 236 -18.36 -17.33 -10.27
CA ASN A 236 -17.03 -16.78 -10.03
C ASN A 236 -17.05 -15.66 -8.98
N SER A 237 -18.19 -14.95 -8.86
CA SER A 237 -18.38 -13.91 -7.83
C SER A 237 -18.38 -14.43 -6.39
N CYS A 238 -18.41 -15.75 -6.20
CA CYS A 238 -18.25 -16.39 -4.90
C CYS A 238 -16.77 -16.68 -4.54
N ILE A 239 -15.82 -16.35 -5.41
CA ILE A 239 -14.39 -16.51 -5.19
C ILE A 239 -13.79 -15.14 -4.86
N LEU A 240 -13.34 -14.94 -3.59
CA LEU A 240 -12.93 -13.62 -3.09
C LEU A 240 -11.84 -12.95 -3.93
N HIS A 241 -10.78 -13.68 -4.30
CA HIS A 241 -9.70 -13.12 -5.11
C HIS A 241 -9.67 -13.77 -6.51
N TYR A 242 -10.80 -13.69 -7.21
CA TYR A 242 -10.91 -14.16 -8.58
C TYR A 242 -10.28 -13.18 -9.56
N ILE A 243 -9.13 -13.52 -10.11
CA ILE A 243 -8.34 -12.67 -11.02
C ILE A 243 -8.16 -13.24 -12.43
N SER A 244 -8.76 -14.40 -12.70
CA SER A 244 -8.65 -15.02 -14.04
C SER A 244 -9.42 -14.24 -15.11
N ASN A 245 -10.57 -13.67 -14.76
CA ASN A 245 -11.39 -12.76 -15.56
C ASN A 245 -11.59 -13.23 -17.01
N ASN A 246 -11.83 -14.55 -17.22
CA ASN A 246 -11.79 -15.16 -18.54
C ASN A 246 -13.11 -15.85 -18.95
N GLU A 247 -14.13 -15.78 -18.12
CA GLU A 247 -15.43 -16.36 -18.44
C GLU A 247 -16.32 -15.41 -19.26
N LYS A 248 -17.24 -16.00 -19.98
CA LYS A 248 -18.21 -15.27 -20.81
C LYS A 248 -19.44 -14.88 -19.99
N LEU A 249 -19.84 -13.60 -20.05
CA LEU A 249 -21.02 -13.09 -19.37
C LEU A 249 -22.29 -13.76 -19.88
N LYS A 250 -23.07 -14.36 -18.96
CA LYS A 250 -24.37 -14.96 -19.24
C LYS A 250 -25.50 -13.98 -19.01
N LYS A 251 -26.57 -14.07 -19.78
CA LYS A 251 -27.68 -13.12 -19.73
C LYS A 251 -28.30 -12.99 -18.34
N ASP A 252 -28.49 -14.12 -17.67
CA ASP A 252 -29.18 -14.20 -16.38
C ASP A 252 -28.15 -14.44 -15.25
N SER A 253 -27.09 -13.62 -15.21
CA SER A 253 -26.08 -13.66 -14.15
C SER A 253 -25.81 -12.27 -13.61
N LEU A 254 -25.36 -12.22 -12.37
CA LEU A 254 -24.75 -11.05 -11.77
C LEU A 254 -23.30 -10.93 -12.22
N LEU A 255 -22.83 -9.70 -12.35
CA LEU A 255 -21.43 -9.33 -12.50
C LEU A 255 -20.99 -8.57 -11.27
N LEU A 256 -19.99 -9.08 -10.57
CA LEU A 256 -19.30 -8.43 -9.48
C LEU A 256 -17.98 -7.89 -10.01
N ILE A 257 -17.71 -6.63 -9.75
CA ILE A 257 -16.39 -6.04 -9.97
C ILE A 257 -15.85 -5.52 -8.65
N ASP A 258 -14.60 -5.86 -8.35
CA ASP A 258 -13.81 -5.33 -7.26
C ASP A 258 -12.51 -4.79 -7.84
N ALA A 259 -12.36 -3.47 -7.82
CA ALA A 259 -11.25 -2.79 -8.44
C ALA A 259 -11.03 -1.40 -7.85
N GLY A 260 -9.79 -0.94 -7.93
CA GLY A 260 -9.41 0.41 -7.52
C GLY A 260 -8.18 0.90 -8.25
N SER A 261 -8.19 2.19 -8.63
CA SER A 261 -7.00 2.85 -9.17
C SER A 261 -6.04 3.25 -8.05
N GLU A 262 -4.73 3.27 -8.34
CA GLU A 262 -3.72 3.89 -7.48
C GLU A 262 -3.35 5.27 -8.05
N TRP A 263 -3.56 6.30 -7.25
CA TRP A 263 -3.14 7.67 -7.53
C TRP A 263 -2.06 8.10 -6.54
N ASP A 264 -0.84 8.32 -7.03
CA ASP A 264 0.30 8.78 -6.22
C ASP A 264 0.48 7.99 -4.91
N TYR A 265 0.46 6.65 -5.02
CA TYR A 265 0.57 5.66 -3.92
C TYR A 265 -0.65 5.56 -2.98
N TYR A 266 -1.74 6.24 -3.27
CA TYR A 266 -3.02 6.09 -2.56
C TYR A 266 -4.02 5.38 -3.46
N SER A 267 -4.61 4.32 -2.95
CA SER A 267 -5.54 3.48 -3.70
C SER A 267 -6.98 3.71 -3.27
N ALA A 268 -7.90 3.62 -4.22
CA ALA A 268 -9.29 3.32 -3.95
C ALA A 268 -9.49 1.81 -3.87
N ASP A 269 -10.57 1.40 -3.24
CA ASP A 269 -11.01 0.01 -3.10
C ASP A 269 -12.52 0.00 -3.16
N VAL A 270 -13.09 -0.52 -4.27
CA VAL A 270 -14.52 -0.43 -4.55
C VAL A 270 -15.04 -1.74 -5.13
N THR A 271 -16.01 -2.34 -4.45
CA THR A 271 -16.77 -3.47 -4.99
C THR A 271 -18.20 -3.04 -5.36
N ARG A 272 -18.67 -3.41 -6.54
CA ARG A 272 -20.05 -3.22 -7.00
C ARG A 272 -20.53 -4.46 -7.77
N THR A 273 -21.83 -4.75 -7.62
CA THR A 273 -22.48 -5.87 -8.28
C THR A 273 -23.74 -5.40 -9.02
N TRP A 274 -23.93 -5.87 -10.23
CA TRP A 274 -25.12 -5.58 -11.03
C TRP A 274 -25.47 -6.73 -11.97
N PRO A 275 -26.74 -6.84 -12.42
CA PRO A 275 -27.13 -7.90 -13.38
C PRO A 275 -26.63 -7.56 -14.79
N VAL A 276 -26.13 -8.57 -15.50
CA VAL A 276 -25.63 -8.46 -16.89
C VAL A 276 -26.71 -7.96 -17.85
N ASN A 277 -27.96 -8.32 -17.62
CA ASN A 277 -29.12 -7.89 -18.43
C ASN A 277 -29.69 -6.53 -18.00
N GLY A 278 -29.09 -5.86 -17.02
CA GLY A 278 -29.51 -4.53 -16.51
C GLY A 278 -30.73 -4.55 -15.59
N LYS A 279 -31.27 -5.74 -15.22
CA LYS A 279 -32.45 -5.85 -14.35
C LYS A 279 -32.30 -6.98 -13.37
N PHE A 280 -32.37 -6.69 -12.07
CA PHE A 280 -32.41 -7.69 -11.01
C PHE A 280 -33.69 -8.55 -11.08
N SER A 281 -33.57 -9.84 -10.81
CA SER A 281 -34.73 -10.65 -10.39
C SER A 281 -35.22 -10.20 -9.00
N SER A 282 -36.38 -10.73 -8.55
CA SER A 282 -36.89 -10.43 -7.20
C SER A 282 -35.89 -10.90 -6.12
N GLU A 283 -35.44 -12.14 -6.26
CA GLU A 283 -34.52 -12.78 -5.32
C GLU A 283 -33.15 -12.09 -5.28
N GLU A 284 -32.60 -11.74 -6.45
CA GLU A 284 -31.34 -10.99 -6.54
C GLU A 284 -31.47 -9.62 -5.88
N LYS A 285 -32.61 -8.94 -6.09
CA LYS A 285 -32.87 -7.62 -5.49
C LYS A 285 -32.99 -7.69 -3.98
N ASP A 286 -33.64 -8.70 -3.43
CA ASP A 286 -33.82 -8.87 -2.00
C ASP A 286 -32.46 -9.09 -1.31
N ILE A 287 -31.61 -9.97 -1.85
CA ILE A 287 -30.25 -10.18 -1.34
C ILE A 287 -29.38 -8.93 -1.52
N TYR A 288 -29.43 -8.27 -2.68
CA TYR A 288 -28.70 -7.03 -2.93
C TYR A 288 -29.05 -5.95 -1.92
N GLN A 289 -30.35 -5.80 -1.59
CA GLN A 289 -30.82 -4.80 -0.63
C GLN A 289 -30.27 -5.04 0.77
N ILE A 290 -30.23 -6.30 1.22
CA ILE A 290 -29.63 -6.68 2.52
C ILE A 290 -28.14 -6.27 2.56
N VAL A 291 -27.39 -6.58 1.51
CA VAL A 291 -25.96 -6.26 1.43
C VAL A 291 -25.75 -4.74 1.39
N LEU A 292 -26.58 -4.01 0.65
CA LEU A 292 -26.52 -2.54 0.59
C LEU A 292 -26.79 -1.91 1.97
N GLU A 293 -27.82 -2.37 2.68
CA GLU A 293 -28.14 -1.90 4.03
C GLU A 293 -27.02 -2.23 5.01
N ALA A 294 -26.44 -3.42 4.93
CA ALA A 294 -25.28 -3.80 5.76
C ALA A 294 -24.09 -2.88 5.53
N ASN A 295 -23.82 -2.54 4.27
CA ASN A 295 -22.74 -1.60 3.90
C ASN A 295 -23.02 -0.19 4.44
N ILE A 296 -24.21 0.35 4.25
CA ILE A 296 -24.60 1.67 4.76
C ILE A 296 -24.52 1.74 6.29
N ASN A 297 -25.09 0.75 6.98
CA ASN A 297 -25.07 0.67 8.43
C ASN A 297 -23.64 0.56 8.99
N ALA A 298 -22.75 -0.17 8.29
CA ALA A 298 -21.34 -0.26 8.66
C ALA A 298 -20.63 1.09 8.50
N ILE A 299 -20.88 1.81 7.42
CA ILE A 299 -20.31 3.15 7.18
C ILE A 299 -20.76 4.13 8.28
N GLU A 300 -22.03 4.05 8.71
CA GLU A 300 -22.55 4.89 9.80
C GLU A 300 -21.86 4.62 11.14
N GLU A 301 -21.31 3.40 11.35
CA GLU A 301 -20.51 3.07 12.54
C GLU A 301 -19.04 3.51 12.43
N CYS A 302 -18.57 4.02 11.31
CA CYS A 302 -17.22 4.59 11.16
C CYS A 302 -17.13 5.95 11.87
N LYS A 303 -17.15 5.94 13.19
CA LYS A 303 -17.15 7.12 14.08
C LYS A 303 -15.88 7.20 14.93
N ILE A 304 -15.51 8.42 15.32
CA ILE A 304 -14.40 8.62 16.26
C ILE A 304 -14.71 7.91 17.58
N GLY A 305 -13.78 7.07 18.03
CA GLY A 305 -13.91 6.26 19.25
C GLY A 305 -14.31 4.82 19.01
N ASN A 306 -14.85 4.48 17.84
CA ASN A 306 -15.17 3.11 17.47
C ASN A 306 -13.91 2.36 16.98
N SER A 307 -13.88 1.07 17.24
CA SER A 307 -12.86 0.16 16.69
C SER A 307 -13.23 -0.30 15.27
N ILE A 308 -12.27 -0.87 14.53
CA ILE A 308 -12.54 -1.47 13.21
C ILE A 308 -13.56 -2.63 13.27
N ASN A 309 -13.72 -3.24 14.45
CA ASN A 309 -14.67 -4.33 14.64
C ASN A 309 -16.13 -3.85 14.74
N ASP A 310 -16.38 -2.58 15.08
CA ASP A 310 -17.75 -2.08 15.27
C ASP A 310 -18.52 -2.00 13.94
N PRO A 311 -17.98 -1.41 12.84
CA PRO A 311 -18.58 -1.50 11.52
C PRO A 311 -18.79 -2.95 11.05
N HIS A 312 -17.81 -3.84 11.30
CA HIS A 312 -17.91 -5.26 10.93
C HIS A 312 -19.09 -5.94 11.64
N LYS A 313 -19.21 -5.79 12.96
CA LYS A 313 -20.31 -6.35 13.74
C LYS A 313 -21.66 -5.80 13.26
N LYS A 314 -21.73 -4.50 12.95
CA LYS A 314 -22.96 -3.90 12.46
C LYS A 314 -23.39 -4.47 11.11
N ALA A 315 -22.43 -4.63 10.17
CA ALA A 315 -22.71 -5.28 8.90
C ALA A 315 -23.19 -6.73 9.08
N LEU A 316 -22.49 -7.52 9.89
CA LEU A 316 -22.83 -8.91 10.17
C LEU A 316 -24.23 -9.04 10.75
N ASN A 317 -24.58 -8.25 11.75
CA ASN A 317 -25.92 -8.27 12.34
C ASN A 317 -27.01 -7.94 11.32
N THR A 318 -26.80 -6.89 10.50
CA THR A 318 -27.75 -6.52 9.46
C THR A 318 -27.94 -7.65 8.43
N MET A 319 -26.84 -8.31 8.02
CA MET A 319 -26.91 -9.45 7.09
C MET A 319 -27.66 -10.63 7.68
N ILE A 320 -27.38 -11.02 8.92
CA ILE A 320 -28.06 -12.14 9.60
C ILE A 320 -29.55 -11.86 9.71
N GLU A 321 -29.95 -10.67 10.18
CA GLU A 321 -31.35 -10.28 10.32
C GLU A 321 -32.06 -10.30 8.96
N GLY A 322 -31.45 -9.76 7.91
CA GLY A 322 -32.00 -9.78 6.54
C GLY A 322 -32.18 -11.19 5.99
N LEU A 323 -31.17 -12.06 6.14
CA LEU A 323 -31.25 -13.46 5.67
C LEU A 323 -32.28 -14.28 6.47
N ARG A 324 -32.48 -13.99 7.75
CA ARG A 324 -33.55 -14.57 8.56
C ARG A 324 -34.93 -14.12 8.08
N HIS A 325 -35.08 -12.84 7.74
CA HIS A 325 -36.33 -12.33 7.17
C HIS A 325 -36.72 -13.04 5.86
N LEU A 326 -35.73 -13.43 5.06
CA LEU A 326 -35.94 -14.23 3.85
C LEU A 326 -36.06 -15.74 4.11
N ASN A 327 -36.08 -16.19 5.37
CA ASN A 327 -36.06 -17.60 5.78
C ASN A 327 -34.90 -18.43 5.19
N ILE A 328 -33.75 -17.79 4.92
CA ILE A 328 -32.52 -18.44 4.50
C ILE A 328 -31.73 -18.92 5.72
N LEU A 329 -31.78 -18.18 6.84
CA LEU A 329 -31.21 -18.55 8.12
C LEU A 329 -32.32 -18.74 9.16
N SER A 330 -32.12 -19.70 10.08
CA SER A 330 -33.03 -20.01 11.18
C SER A 330 -32.47 -19.58 12.54
N GLU A 331 -31.14 -19.60 12.69
CA GLU A 331 -30.44 -19.28 13.93
C GLU A 331 -30.52 -17.78 14.27
N SER A 332 -30.42 -17.46 15.56
CA SER A 332 -30.32 -16.07 16.01
C SER A 332 -28.95 -15.45 15.69
N VAL A 333 -28.85 -14.14 15.83
CA VAL A 333 -27.57 -13.41 15.64
C VAL A 333 -26.54 -13.94 16.64
N GLU A 334 -26.92 -14.13 17.89
CA GLU A 334 -26.06 -14.62 18.97
C GLU A 334 -25.54 -16.02 18.66
N GLU A 335 -26.43 -16.94 18.25
CA GLU A 335 -26.06 -18.34 17.91
C GLU A 335 -25.09 -18.44 16.73
N ILE A 336 -25.17 -17.50 15.77
CA ILE A 336 -24.27 -17.49 14.59
C ILE A 336 -22.92 -16.89 14.95
N ILE A 337 -22.88 -15.86 15.80
CA ILE A 337 -21.63 -15.21 16.21
C ILE A 337 -20.80 -16.09 17.18
N GLU A 338 -21.46 -16.95 17.97
CA GLU A 338 -20.79 -17.87 18.90
C GLU A 338 -20.18 -19.11 18.22
N LYS A 339 -20.55 -19.41 16.97
CA LYS A 339 -19.98 -20.50 16.14
C LYS A 339 -18.78 -20.05 15.33
#